data_adf5819ade56c35b03e7f5c7624f989e
#
_entry.id   adf5819ade56c35b03e7f5c7624f989e
#
_cell.length_a   1.000
_cell.length_b   1.000
_cell.length_c   1.000
_cell.angle_alpha   90.00
_cell.angle_beta   90.00
_cell.angle_gamma   90.00
#
_symmetry.space_group_name_H-M   'P 1'
#
loop_
_entity.id
_entity.type
_entity.pdbx_description
1 polymer ?
#
loop_
_entity_poly.entity_id
_entity_poly.type
_entity_poly.pdbx_seq_one_letter_code
_entity_poly.pdbx_strand_id
1 'polypeptide(L)'
;MSDFSFDGGDGFEPQVEITETGPCARTLKITIPTAVIEERLEMQLGTLASEASIPGFRKGHVPRALLEKRFGENVRGETRGQLVSDAFQKAISSNEIQIIGDPDFGDPDSIPGLESGKDLVFSVDIEIVPGFELPELEGVPVTKPMMEVADEMIDAEVLRNQYRFGTPARITGPFEALDRMVGSVLITVEGNDEPFFEHEKAVAVVPAEEDEGKGQFLGLLVEDLAAHLTGRNVGDVIEFETVGPESFEREEIRGKKVSVRFEVADAERVTPLEIKELVERFGLDEESGLREQIRLALENRRDAEQRSAEREQVYEWLLDTISFEVPPKVSEAQAANMVEQQRMELLGRGLDEDQVELKLAEQRAESERFSRDRLRLMFIMAKVARHFEVEVSEAEINGRIAEIATAQRVRPEEVRAELTKSGRIREVAMSIQQAKAADRIVDTAKVTEMPADDWNVQVEERLADRKKKAAAAS
;
A
#
# COMPACT_ATOMS: atom_id res chain seq x y z
N MET A 1 23.19 -7.86 6.18
CA MET A 1 23.21 -8.91 5.15
C MET A 1 24.63 -8.99 4.64
N SER A 2 25.32 -10.03 5.03
CA SER A 2 26.71 -10.27 4.62
C SER A 2 26.73 -10.61 3.13
N ASP A 3 27.47 -9.80 2.37
CA ASP A 3 27.91 -10.13 1.03
C ASP A 3 28.71 -11.44 1.07
N PHE A 4 28.06 -12.53 0.76
CA PHE A 4 28.71 -13.73 0.28
C PHE A 4 28.77 -13.65 -1.24
N SER A 5 29.68 -12.85 -1.76
CA SER A 5 30.19 -13.05 -3.11
C SER A 5 31.05 -14.31 -3.10
N PHE A 6 30.42 -15.44 -3.38
CA PHE A 6 31.13 -16.65 -3.75
C PHE A 6 31.66 -16.46 -5.18
N ASP A 7 32.90 -16.07 -5.29
CA ASP A 7 33.72 -16.25 -6.48
C ASP A 7 33.95 -17.76 -6.63
N GLY A 8 32.97 -18.45 -7.18
CA GLY A 8 32.91 -19.87 -7.38
C GLY A 8 33.41 -20.20 -8.78
N GLY A 9 34.68 -20.52 -8.85
CA GLY A 9 35.31 -21.04 -10.03
C GLY A 9 34.58 -22.19 -10.70
N ASP A 10 34.86 -22.28 -11.96
CA ASP A 10 34.65 -23.31 -12.97
C ASP A 10 33.23 -23.65 -13.36
N GLY A 11 32.98 -23.14 -14.56
CA GLY A 11 31.78 -23.18 -15.29
C GLY A 11 31.39 -24.56 -15.80
N PHE A 12 30.49 -25.25 -15.09
CA PHE A 12 29.67 -26.20 -15.77
C PHE A 12 28.44 -25.45 -16.31
N GLU A 13 28.03 -25.75 -17.52
CA GLU A 13 26.75 -25.30 -18.06
C GLU A 13 25.73 -26.44 -17.88
N PRO A 14 24.67 -26.24 -17.09
CA PRO A 14 23.62 -27.24 -17.01
C PRO A 14 22.87 -27.34 -18.32
N GLN A 15 22.42 -28.54 -18.70
CA GLN A 15 21.46 -28.65 -19.81
C GLN A 15 20.09 -28.25 -19.32
N VAL A 16 19.47 -27.29 -20.03
CA VAL A 16 18.18 -26.73 -19.63
C VAL A 16 17.17 -26.93 -20.77
N GLU A 17 16.08 -27.62 -20.47
CA GLU A 17 14.90 -27.70 -21.33
C GLU A 17 13.83 -26.78 -20.74
N ILE A 18 13.37 -25.78 -21.51
CA ILE A 18 12.35 -24.82 -21.09
C ILE A 18 11.03 -25.20 -21.75
N THR A 19 10.03 -25.48 -20.95
CA THR A 19 8.67 -25.78 -21.42
C THR A 19 7.73 -24.66 -20.99
N GLU A 20 6.97 -24.11 -21.93
CA GLU A 20 5.91 -23.15 -21.64
C GLU A 20 4.69 -23.88 -21.10
N THR A 21 4.33 -23.62 -19.85
CA THR A 21 3.16 -24.21 -19.17
C THR A 21 1.98 -23.26 -19.05
N GLY A 22 2.21 -21.96 -19.33
CA GLY A 22 1.20 -20.92 -19.34
C GLY A 22 1.76 -19.59 -19.83
N PRO A 23 0.94 -18.53 -19.95
CA PRO A 23 1.36 -17.23 -20.48
C PRO A 23 2.54 -16.62 -19.74
N CYS A 24 2.58 -16.79 -18.41
CA CYS A 24 3.65 -16.33 -17.53
C CYS A 24 4.34 -17.47 -16.78
N ALA A 25 4.01 -18.73 -17.07
CA ALA A 25 4.55 -19.89 -16.38
C ALA A 25 5.49 -20.69 -17.29
N ARG A 26 6.60 -21.13 -16.71
CA ARG A 26 7.61 -21.98 -17.38
C ARG A 26 8.04 -23.08 -16.42
N THR A 27 8.24 -24.26 -16.98
CA THR A 27 8.92 -25.36 -16.28
C THR A 27 10.33 -25.50 -16.84
N LEU A 28 11.32 -25.34 -15.98
CA LEU A 28 12.72 -25.57 -16.31
C LEU A 28 13.08 -26.99 -15.90
N LYS A 29 13.39 -27.86 -16.85
CA LYS A 29 13.99 -29.18 -16.58
C LYS A 29 15.50 -29.05 -16.72
N ILE A 30 16.21 -29.19 -15.60
CA ILE A 30 17.65 -28.95 -15.47
C ILE A 30 18.33 -30.28 -15.27
N THR A 31 19.37 -30.55 -16.08
CA THR A 31 20.19 -31.74 -16.00
C THR A 31 21.61 -31.36 -15.66
N ILE A 32 22.13 -31.90 -14.56
CA ILE A 32 23.52 -31.76 -14.12
C ILE A 32 24.27 -33.03 -14.44
N PRO A 33 25.32 -32.98 -15.29
CA PRO A 33 26.09 -34.17 -15.67
C PRO A 33 26.80 -34.83 -14.47
N THR A 34 26.87 -36.15 -14.51
CA THR A 34 27.51 -36.95 -13.45
C THR A 34 28.96 -36.55 -13.19
N ALA A 35 29.71 -36.13 -14.22
CA ALA A 35 31.10 -35.68 -14.07
C ALA A 35 31.21 -34.47 -13.12
N VAL A 36 30.27 -33.51 -13.19
CA VAL A 36 30.22 -32.34 -12.31
C VAL A 36 29.89 -32.75 -10.87
N ILE A 37 28.96 -33.70 -10.73
CA ILE A 37 28.56 -34.23 -9.42
C ILE A 37 29.73 -34.90 -8.72
N GLU A 38 30.44 -35.77 -9.44
CA GLU A 38 31.60 -36.50 -8.90
C GLU A 38 32.74 -35.56 -8.52
N GLU A 39 33.03 -34.56 -9.36
CA GLU A 39 34.05 -33.53 -9.06
C GLU A 39 33.69 -32.74 -7.80
N ARG A 40 32.46 -32.28 -7.66
CA ARG A 40 32.03 -31.51 -6.50
C ARG A 40 32.04 -32.36 -5.22
N LEU A 41 31.59 -33.62 -5.29
CA LEU A 41 31.65 -34.55 -4.16
C LEU A 41 33.08 -34.83 -3.74
N GLU A 42 34.01 -35.00 -4.70
CA GLU A 42 35.43 -35.22 -4.41
C GLU A 42 36.05 -34.00 -3.71
N MET A 43 35.74 -32.79 -4.17
CA MET A 43 36.16 -31.54 -3.55
C MET A 43 35.67 -31.43 -2.10
N GLN A 44 34.37 -31.65 -1.87
CA GLN A 44 33.76 -31.57 -0.54
C GLN A 44 34.34 -32.63 0.43
N LEU A 45 34.49 -33.87 -0.03
CA LEU A 45 35.10 -34.93 0.78
C LEU A 45 36.58 -34.65 1.06
N GLY A 46 37.30 -34.02 0.12
CA GLY A 46 38.67 -33.58 0.28
C GLY A 46 38.81 -32.48 1.36
N THR A 47 37.95 -31.49 1.31
CA THR A 47 37.85 -30.42 2.31
C THR A 47 37.56 -31.02 3.70
N LEU A 48 36.54 -31.89 3.76
CA LEU A 48 36.19 -32.57 5.01
C LEU A 48 37.35 -33.42 5.55
N ALA A 49 38.10 -34.11 4.67
CA ALA A 49 39.25 -34.90 5.07
C ALA A 49 40.35 -34.06 5.71
N SER A 50 40.55 -32.83 5.22
CA SER A 50 41.57 -31.92 5.76
C SER A 50 41.14 -31.27 7.09
N GLU A 51 39.83 -31.08 7.32
CA GLU A 51 39.29 -30.36 8.48
C GLU A 51 38.77 -31.27 9.60
N ALA A 52 38.32 -32.47 9.26
CA ALA A 52 37.69 -33.38 10.21
C ALA A 52 38.62 -33.76 11.37
N SER A 53 38.11 -33.64 12.59
CA SER A 53 38.73 -34.15 13.81
C SER A 53 37.91 -35.34 14.30
N ILE A 54 38.48 -36.56 14.09
CA ILE A 54 37.83 -37.80 14.52
C ILE A 54 38.69 -38.44 15.64
N PRO A 55 38.09 -38.83 16.77
CA PRO A 55 38.81 -39.50 17.84
C PRO A 55 39.60 -40.72 17.30
N GLY A 56 40.91 -40.77 17.59
CA GLY A 56 41.81 -41.82 17.12
C GLY A 56 42.58 -41.52 15.83
N PHE A 57 42.30 -40.38 15.16
CA PHE A 57 43.01 -39.96 13.96
C PHE A 57 43.56 -38.54 14.10
N ARG A 58 44.75 -38.31 13.52
CA ARG A 58 45.30 -36.96 13.42
C ARG A 58 44.54 -36.16 12.35
N LYS A 59 44.27 -34.86 12.60
CA LYS A 59 43.67 -33.95 11.63
C LYS A 59 44.38 -34.05 10.26
N GLY A 60 43.61 -34.22 9.18
CA GLY A 60 44.13 -34.42 7.83
C GLY A 60 44.57 -35.82 7.47
N HIS A 61 44.45 -36.81 8.37
CA HIS A 61 44.88 -38.21 8.14
C HIS A 61 43.76 -39.24 8.37
N VAL A 62 42.51 -38.82 8.26
CA VAL A 62 41.36 -39.70 8.38
C VAL A 62 41.18 -40.49 7.07
N PRO A 63 41.06 -41.84 7.10
CA PRO A 63 40.80 -42.63 5.89
C PRO A 63 39.48 -42.24 5.23
N ARG A 64 39.50 -42.00 3.90
CA ARG A 64 38.34 -41.58 3.10
C ARG A 64 37.12 -42.49 3.30
N ALA A 65 37.30 -43.79 3.30
CA ALA A 65 36.23 -44.76 3.52
C ALA A 65 35.50 -44.59 4.87
N LEU A 66 36.19 -44.10 5.89
CA LEU A 66 35.60 -43.83 7.20
C LEU A 66 34.79 -42.53 7.18
N LEU A 67 35.27 -41.51 6.45
CA LEU A 67 34.56 -40.25 6.24
C LEU A 67 33.29 -40.48 5.45
N GLU A 68 33.36 -41.20 4.34
CA GLU A 68 32.20 -41.56 3.50
C GLU A 68 31.16 -42.37 4.28
N LYS A 69 31.57 -43.32 5.11
CA LYS A 69 30.66 -44.11 5.95
C LYS A 69 29.95 -43.26 7.02
N ARG A 70 30.64 -42.25 7.56
CA ARG A 70 30.12 -41.47 8.71
C ARG A 70 29.40 -40.18 8.29
N PHE A 71 29.84 -39.56 7.23
CA PHE A 71 29.40 -38.25 6.80
C PHE A 71 28.91 -38.22 5.34
N GLY A 72 29.05 -39.31 4.60
CA GLY A 72 28.80 -39.36 3.16
C GLY A 72 27.37 -39.00 2.80
N GLU A 73 26.38 -39.37 3.61
CA GLU A 73 24.99 -39.01 3.40
C GLU A 73 24.76 -37.51 3.57
N ASN A 74 25.30 -36.91 4.63
CA ASN A 74 25.20 -35.46 4.87
C ASN A 74 25.91 -34.66 3.77
N VAL A 75 27.13 -35.09 3.40
CA VAL A 75 27.90 -34.44 2.31
C VAL A 75 27.11 -34.49 0.99
N ARG A 76 26.51 -35.65 0.65
CA ARG A 76 25.70 -35.79 -0.56
C ARG A 76 24.47 -34.88 -0.49
N GLY A 77 23.80 -34.80 0.64
CA GLY A 77 22.64 -33.91 0.83
C GLY A 77 22.98 -32.43 0.66
N GLU A 78 24.08 -32.00 1.29
CA GLU A 78 24.57 -30.62 1.19
C GLU A 78 25.05 -30.28 -0.23
N THR A 79 25.85 -31.19 -0.84
CA THR A 79 26.33 -31.00 -2.22
C THR A 79 25.15 -30.96 -3.21
N ARG A 80 24.09 -31.79 -3.01
CA ARG A 80 22.87 -31.76 -3.82
C ARG A 80 22.23 -30.38 -3.74
N GLY A 81 22.02 -29.84 -2.55
CA GLY A 81 21.41 -28.52 -2.37
C GLY A 81 22.18 -27.41 -3.08
N GLN A 82 23.53 -27.43 -2.94
CA GLN A 82 24.39 -26.44 -3.60
C GLN A 82 24.34 -26.58 -5.12
N LEU A 83 24.45 -27.81 -5.67
CA LEU A 83 24.40 -28.06 -7.10
C LEU A 83 23.06 -27.64 -7.72
N VAL A 84 21.93 -27.91 -7.05
CA VAL A 84 20.59 -27.49 -7.49
C VAL A 84 20.50 -25.96 -7.54
N SER A 85 20.98 -25.27 -6.49
CA SER A 85 20.96 -23.80 -6.44
C SER A 85 21.84 -23.18 -7.52
N ASP A 86 23.07 -23.67 -7.68
CA ASP A 86 24.05 -23.17 -8.67
C ASP A 86 23.52 -23.38 -10.10
N ALA A 87 23.01 -24.59 -10.39
CA ALA A 87 22.47 -24.93 -11.70
C ALA A 87 21.23 -24.09 -12.06
N PHE A 88 20.36 -23.84 -11.08
CA PHE A 88 19.17 -23.00 -11.27
C PHE A 88 19.60 -21.55 -11.57
N GLN A 89 20.49 -20.95 -10.80
CA GLN A 89 20.97 -19.60 -11.05
C GLN A 89 21.63 -19.46 -12.41
N LYS A 90 22.45 -20.45 -12.83
CA LYS A 90 23.04 -20.48 -14.16
C LYS A 90 22.00 -20.62 -15.26
N ALA A 91 21.00 -21.51 -15.07
CA ALA A 91 19.91 -21.67 -16.03
C ALA A 91 19.16 -20.36 -16.28
N ILE A 92 18.93 -19.58 -15.24
CA ILE A 92 18.25 -18.27 -15.35
C ILE A 92 19.13 -17.25 -16.03
N SER A 93 20.38 -17.10 -15.58
CA SER A 93 21.29 -16.09 -16.13
C SER A 93 21.65 -16.34 -17.58
N SER A 94 21.92 -17.60 -17.97
CA SER A 94 22.27 -17.96 -19.36
C SER A 94 21.10 -17.83 -20.35
N ASN A 95 19.85 -17.92 -19.86
CA ASN A 95 18.66 -17.74 -20.69
C ASN A 95 17.99 -16.38 -20.54
N GLU A 96 18.61 -15.43 -19.82
CA GLU A 96 18.10 -14.07 -19.56
C GLU A 96 16.65 -14.05 -19.02
N ILE A 97 16.30 -15.05 -18.20
CA ILE A 97 14.94 -15.21 -17.67
C ILE A 97 14.73 -14.25 -16.49
N GLN A 98 13.73 -13.38 -16.58
CA GLN A 98 13.31 -12.51 -15.48
C GLN A 98 12.21 -13.19 -14.69
N ILE A 99 12.58 -13.79 -13.55
CA ILE A 99 11.64 -14.46 -12.65
C ILE A 99 10.89 -13.44 -11.82
N ILE A 100 9.64 -13.77 -11.53
CA ILE A 100 8.81 -13.07 -10.56
C ILE A 100 8.27 -14.09 -9.54
N GLY A 101 8.23 -13.69 -8.26
CA GLY A 101 7.86 -14.61 -7.18
C GLY A 101 8.97 -15.62 -6.85
N ASP A 102 8.61 -16.59 -6.03
CA ASP A 102 9.53 -17.64 -5.61
C ASP A 102 9.48 -18.83 -6.57
N PRO A 103 10.64 -19.41 -6.96
CA PRO A 103 10.67 -20.63 -7.78
C PRO A 103 10.13 -21.82 -6.98
N ASP A 104 9.33 -22.65 -7.65
CA ASP A 104 8.71 -23.83 -7.06
C ASP A 104 9.49 -25.08 -7.48
N PHE A 105 10.24 -25.64 -6.54
CA PHE A 105 11.00 -26.88 -6.74
C PHE A 105 10.17 -28.15 -6.49
N GLY A 106 8.86 -27.98 -6.19
CA GLY A 106 7.99 -29.08 -5.79
C GLY A 106 8.34 -29.63 -4.39
N ASP A 107 7.95 -30.89 -4.14
CA ASP A 107 8.28 -31.55 -2.89
C ASP A 107 9.82 -31.74 -2.78
N PRO A 108 10.47 -31.42 -1.64
CA PRO A 108 11.88 -31.65 -1.42
C PRO A 108 12.34 -33.10 -1.70
N ASP A 109 11.45 -34.08 -1.54
CA ASP A 109 11.69 -35.48 -1.84
C ASP A 109 11.57 -35.82 -3.35
N SER A 110 11.03 -34.91 -4.16
CA SER A 110 10.93 -35.10 -5.62
C SER A 110 12.25 -34.93 -6.35
N ILE A 111 13.23 -34.21 -5.75
CA ILE A 111 14.57 -34.05 -6.30
C ILE A 111 15.37 -35.32 -5.97
N PRO A 112 15.85 -36.09 -6.97
CA PRO A 112 16.56 -37.33 -6.73
C PRO A 112 17.82 -37.13 -5.88
N GLY A 113 18.20 -38.13 -5.08
CA GLY A 113 19.47 -38.17 -4.41
C GLY A 113 20.65 -38.26 -5.40
N LEU A 114 21.85 -37.84 -4.97
CA LEU A 114 23.04 -38.02 -5.78
C LEU A 114 23.42 -39.50 -5.84
N GLU A 115 23.24 -40.10 -7.02
CA GLU A 115 23.65 -41.49 -7.30
C GLU A 115 24.95 -41.50 -8.12
N SER A 116 25.88 -42.42 -7.80
CA SER A 116 27.14 -42.55 -8.56
C SER A 116 26.86 -42.99 -10.00
N GLY A 117 27.47 -42.30 -10.96
CA GLY A 117 27.37 -42.62 -12.37
C GLY A 117 26.05 -42.23 -13.01
N LYS A 118 25.21 -41.41 -12.33
CA LYS A 118 23.95 -40.89 -12.89
C LYS A 118 23.92 -39.36 -12.85
N ASP A 119 23.30 -38.79 -13.89
CA ASP A 119 23.03 -37.36 -13.93
C ASP A 119 21.94 -37.00 -12.93
N LEU A 120 21.98 -35.79 -12.37
CA LEU A 120 20.94 -35.25 -11.55
C LEU A 120 19.95 -34.45 -12.43
N VAL A 121 18.71 -34.90 -12.50
CA VAL A 121 17.65 -34.25 -13.26
C VAL A 121 16.57 -33.79 -12.30
N PHE A 122 16.22 -32.55 -12.37
CA PHE A 122 15.12 -31.95 -11.58
C PHE A 122 14.35 -30.93 -12.40
N SER A 123 13.13 -30.64 -11.99
CA SER A 123 12.26 -29.64 -12.62
C SER A 123 11.95 -28.54 -11.63
N VAL A 124 11.87 -27.30 -12.12
CA VAL A 124 11.49 -26.11 -11.34
C VAL A 124 10.44 -25.36 -12.10
N ASP A 125 9.32 -25.09 -11.45
CA ASP A 125 8.27 -24.23 -12.00
C ASP A 125 8.54 -22.79 -11.57
N ILE A 126 8.58 -21.92 -12.56
CA ILE A 126 8.83 -20.48 -12.38
C ILE A 126 7.74 -19.65 -13.02
N GLU A 127 7.50 -18.50 -12.45
CA GLU A 127 6.73 -17.44 -13.09
C GLU A 127 7.67 -16.38 -13.63
N ILE A 128 7.36 -15.85 -14.82
CA ILE A 128 8.17 -14.85 -15.50
C ILE A 128 7.38 -13.55 -15.70
N VAL A 129 8.10 -12.46 -15.90
CA VAL A 129 7.50 -11.18 -16.27
C VAL A 129 6.74 -11.33 -17.58
N PRO A 130 5.45 -10.91 -17.63
CA PRO A 130 4.64 -11.05 -18.84
C PRO A 130 5.20 -10.23 -20.00
N GLY A 131 5.16 -10.83 -21.21
CA GLY A 131 5.48 -10.14 -22.45
C GLY A 131 4.27 -9.39 -22.99
N PHE A 132 4.41 -8.08 -23.22
CA PHE A 132 3.40 -7.26 -23.89
C PHE A 132 4.10 -6.10 -24.60
N GLU A 133 3.42 -5.45 -25.56
CA GLU A 133 3.93 -4.27 -26.24
C GLU A 133 3.28 -3.00 -25.69
N LEU A 134 4.03 -1.90 -25.66
CA LEU A 134 3.46 -0.60 -25.29
C LEU A 134 2.75 -0.02 -26.52
N PRO A 135 1.55 0.56 -26.34
CA PRO A 135 0.92 1.36 -27.39
C PRO A 135 1.67 2.67 -27.59
N GLU A 136 1.23 3.47 -28.55
CA GLU A 136 1.69 4.84 -28.69
C GLU A 136 1.30 5.64 -27.43
N LEU A 137 2.30 6.17 -26.74
CA LEU A 137 2.12 6.87 -25.45
C LEU A 137 1.90 8.38 -25.60
N GLU A 138 2.05 8.92 -26.83
CA GLU A 138 1.80 10.32 -27.13
C GLU A 138 0.32 10.55 -27.48
N GLY A 139 -0.22 11.71 -27.07
CA GLY A 139 -1.59 12.10 -27.40
C GLY A 139 -2.69 11.32 -26.67
N VAL A 140 -2.38 10.67 -25.57
CA VAL A 140 -3.36 10.01 -24.70
C VAL A 140 -4.44 11.01 -24.28
N PRO A 141 -5.73 10.71 -24.43
CA PRO A 141 -6.80 11.64 -24.04
C PRO A 141 -6.86 11.75 -22.51
N VAL A 142 -6.71 12.96 -21.99
CA VAL A 142 -6.76 13.25 -20.55
C VAL A 142 -7.64 14.47 -20.32
N THR A 143 -8.48 14.42 -19.32
CA THR A 143 -9.33 15.55 -18.89
C THR A 143 -8.70 16.18 -17.64
N LYS A 144 -8.44 17.49 -17.72
CA LYS A 144 -7.94 18.28 -16.60
C LYS A 144 -9.11 18.95 -15.88
N PRO A 145 -9.39 18.62 -14.61
CA PRO A 145 -10.40 19.31 -13.85
C PRO A 145 -9.94 20.74 -13.55
N MET A 146 -10.73 21.74 -13.93
CA MET A 146 -10.44 23.14 -13.68
C MET A 146 -10.93 23.52 -12.27
N MET A 147 -10.00 23.73 -11.36
CA MET A 147 -10.24 24.19 -10.00
C MET A 147 -9.59 25.58 -9.84
N GLU A 148 -10.38 26.57 -9.52
CA GLU A 148 -9.88 27.91 -9.24
C GLU A 148 -9.70 28.09 -7.73
N VAL A 149 -8.62 28.77 -7.35
CA VAL A 149 -8.42 29.18 -5.96
C VAL A 149 -9.05 30.55 -5.79
N ALA A 150 -10.28 30.56 -5.30
CA ALA A 150 -11.04 31.78 -5.05
C ALA A 150 -10.56 32.50 -3.78
N ASP A 151 -10.78 33.80 -3.69
CA ASP A 151 -10.40 34.60 -2.54
C ASP A 151 -11.12 34.14 -1.25
N GLU A 152 -12.34 33.63 -1.37
CA GLU A 152 -13.12 33.04 -0.28
C GLU A 152 -12.42 31.82 0.33
N MET A 153 -11.74 31.01 -0.48
CA MET A 153 -10.95 29.87 0.00
C MET A 153 -9.74 30.34 0.81
N ILE A 154 -9.11 31.45 0.38
CA ILE A 154 -7.99 32.06 1.11
C ILE A 154 -8.49 32.59 2.44
N ASP A 155 -9.63 33.31 2.45
CA ASP A 155 -10.25 33.83 3.68
C ASP A 155 -10.59 32.70 4.66
N ALA A 156 -11.18 31.63 4.17
CA ALA A 156 -11.49 30.44 4.98
C ALA A 156 -10.21 29.80 5.57
N GLU A 157 -9.12 29.74 4.80
CA GLU A 157 -7.87 29.19 5.29
C GLU A 157 -7.15 30.12 6.29
N VAL A 158 -7.23 31.44 6.10
CA VAL A 158 -6.78 32.43 7.09
C VAL A 158 -7.53 32.23 8.40
N LEU A 159 -8.86 32.17 8.35
CA LEU A 159 -9.71 31.95 9.51
C LEU A 159 -9.40 30.62 10.21
N ARG A 160 -9.23 29.54 9.45
CA ARG A 160 -8.84 28.23 9.96
C ARG A 160 -7.51 28.30 10.71
N ASN A 161 -6.52 29.03 10.19
CA ASN A 161 -5.24 29.23 10.85
C ASN A 161 -5.39 30.09 12.11
N GLN A 162 -6.25 31.14 12.13
CA GLN A 162 -6.52 31.91 13.33
C GLN A 162 -7.08 31.04 14.46
N TYR A 163 -8.02 30.13 14.17
CA TYR A 163 -8.55 29.17 15.15
C TYR A 163 -7.51 28.12 15.55
N ARG A 164 -6.73 27.61 14.61
CA ARG A 164 -5.68 26.61 14.87
C ARG A 164 -4.62 27.11 15.86
N PHE A 165 -4.28 28.38 15.78
CA PHE A 165 -3.28 29.01 16.66
C PHE A 165 -3.91 29.86 17.76
N GLY A 166 -5.22 29.85 17.85
CA GLY A 166 -5.98 30.55 18.86
C GLY A 166 -5.78 30.00 20.27
N THR A 167 -6.29 30.72 21.24
CA THR A 167 -6.16 30.35 22.65
C THR A 167 -7.44 29.68 23.13
N PRO A 168 -7.40 28.41 23.56
CA PRO A 168 -8.55 27.75 24.13
C PRO A 168 -8.83 28.29 25.54
N ALA A 169 -10.09 28.58 25.84
CA ALA A 169 -10.55 28.98 27.15
C ALA A 169 -11.75 28.11 27.58
N ARG A 170 -11.73 27.63 28.79
CA ARG A 170 -12.89 26.91 29.34
C ARG A 170 -14.09 27.83 29.45
N ILE A 171 -15.23 27.31 29.03
CA ILE A 171 -16.52 27.98 29.11
C ILE A 171 -17.54 27.09 29.83
N THR A 172 -18.57 27.72 30.38
CA THR A 172 -19.71 27.00 31.01
C THR A 172 -20.97 27.08 30.16
N GLY A 173 -20.97 27.92 29.12
CA GLY A 173 -22.08 28.18 28.20
C GLY A 173 -22.55 29.66 28.27
N PRO A 174 -23.50 30.03 27.46
CA PRO A 174 -24.11 29.29 26.36
C PRO A 174 -23.11 28.98 25.22
N PHE A 175 -23.27 27.82 24.56
CA PHE A 175 -22.40 27.43 23.45
C PHE A 175 -22.73 28.19 22.18
N GLU A 176 -21.70 28.55 21.44
CA GLU A 176 -21.73 29.24 20.16
C GLU A 176 -21.04 28.40 19.08
N ALA A 177 -21.12 28.86 17.83
CA ALA A 177 -20.44 28.20 16.70
C ALA A 177 -18.96 27.97 17.00
N LEU A 178 -18.43 26.80 16.60
CA LEU A 178 -17.06 26.34 16.79
C LEU A 178 -16.65 26.00 18.24
N ASP A 179 -17.54 26.14 19.22
CA ASP A 179 -17.28 25.66 20.58
C ASP A 179 -17.10 24.13 20.57
N ARG A 180 -16.09 23.70 21.31
CA ARG A 180 -15.77 22.28 21.47
C ARG A 180 -16.21 21.79 22.84
N MET A 181 -16.97 20.73 22.84
CA MET A 181 -17.48 20.08 24.04
C MET A 181 -16.89 18.69 24.20
N VAL A 182 -16.69 18.29 25.44
CA VAL A 182 -16.27 16.93 25.80
C VAL A 182 -17.27 16.39 26.82
N GLY A 183 -17.73 15.18 26.61
CA GLY A 183 -18.73 14.60 27.49
C GLY A 183 -18.94 13.09 27.27
N SER A 184 -19.84 12.52 28.06
CA SER A 184 -20.24 11.12 27.87
C SER A 184 -21.33 11.03 26.80
N VAL A 185 -21.20 10.00 25.96
CA VAL A 185 -22.16 9.72 24.90
C VAL A 185 -22.71 8.32 25.04
N LEU A 186 -24.01 8.19 24.80
CA LEU A 186 -24.72 6.93 24.66
C LEU A 186 -25.45 6.96 23.32
N ILE A 187 -25.15 5.98 22.46
CA ILE A 187 -25.80 5.83 21.16
C ILE A 187 -26.63 4.55 21.17
N THR A 188 -27.89 4.66 20.79
CA THR A 188 -28.82 3.52 20.64
C THR A 188 -29.36 3.48 19.22
N VAL A 189 -29.60 2.29 18.69
CA VAL A 189 -30.12 2.05 17.35
C VAL A 189 -31.52 1.48 17.42
N GLU A 190 -32.42 1.94 16.59
CA GLU A 190 -33.80 1.47 16.54
C GLU A 190 -33.87 -0.08 16.41
N GLY A 191 -34.62 -0.69 17.33
CA GLY A 191 -34.77 -2.16 17.38
C GLY A 191 -33.72 -2.89 18.21
N ASN A 192 -32.82 -2.18 18.88
CA ASN A 192 -31.84 -2.77 19.80
C ASN A 192 -32.04 -2.18 21.21
N ASP A 193 -32.27 -3.02 22.21
CA ASP A 193 -32.46 -2.57 23.60
C ASP A 193 -31.14 -2.29 24.32
N GLU A 194 -30.02 -2.75 23.77
CA GLU A 194 -28.68 -2.52 24.33
C GLU A 194 -28.02 -1.31 23.66
N PRO A 195 -27.21 -0.52 24.42
CA PRO A 195 -26.45 0.58 23.86
C PRO A 195 -25.50 0.08 22.76
N PHE A 196 -25.57 0.71 21.58
CA PHE A 196 -24.69 0.40 20.47
C PHE A 196 -23.25 0.90 20.72
N PHE A 197 -23.13 2.08 21.33
CA PHE A 197 -21.86 2.71 21.63
C PHE A 197 -21.99 3.58 22.89
N GLU A 198 -21.03 3.44 23.78
CA GLU A 198 -20.89 4.25 24.99
C GLU A 198 -19.45 4.69 25.14
N HIS A 199 -19.23 5.98 25.38
CA HIS A 199 -17.89 6.53 25.58
C HIS A 199 -17.92 7.73 26.53
N GLU A 200 -17.01 7.77 27.52
CA GLU A 200 -16.97 8.81 28.56
C GLU A 200 -16.38 10.15 28.10
N LYS A 201 -15.62 10.18 26.99
CA LYS A 201 -14.90 11.34 26.50
C LYS A 201 -15.13 11.57 25.00
N ALA A 202 -16.38 11.59 24.60
CA ALA A 202 -16.75 11.96 23.25
C ALA A 202 -16.57 13.46 23.05
N VAL A 203 -16.17 13.84 21.83
CA VAL A 203 -15.98 15.26 21.44
C VAL A 203 -17.10 15.65 20.49
N ALA A 204 -17.75 16.76 20.78
CA ALA A 204 -18.67 17.45 19.89
C ALA A 204 -18.15 18.84 19.57
N VAL A 205 -18.41 19.32 18.37
CA VAL A 205 -18.11 20.71 17.96
C VAL A 205 -19.40 21.31 17.42
N VAL A 206 -19.74 22.50 17.85
CA VAL A 206 -20.87 23.24 17.25
C VAL A 206 -20.49 23.60 15.82
N PRO A 207 -21.31 23.23 14.81
CA PRO A 207 -21.04 23.59 13.44
C PRO A 207 -20.82 25.09 13.22
N ALA A 208 -20.00 25.42 12.23
CA ALA A 208 -19.84 26.81 11.82
C ALA A 208 -21.14 27.36 11.24
N GLU A 209 -21.30 28.69 11.23
CA GLU A 209 -22.50 29.31 10.62
C GLU A 209 -22.62 29.00 9.12
N GLU A 210 -21.48 28.83 8.44
CA GLU A 210 -21.38 28.49 7.01
C GLU A 210 -21.90 27.09 6.68
N ASP A 211 -21.90 26.19 7.65
CA ASP A 211 -22.35 24.79 7.49
C ASP A 211 -23.89 24.64 7.50
N GLU A 212 -24.63 25.76 7.52
CA GLU A 212 -26.12 25.79 7.52
C GLU A 212 -26.72 24.91 8.64
N GLY A 213 -26.01 24.76 9.75
CA GLY A 213 -26.43 23.96 10.90
C GLY A 213 -26.09 22.46 10.83
N LYS A 214 -25.57 22.00 9.71
CA LYS A 214 -25.17 20.60 9.51
C LYS A 214 -23.83 20.33 10.15
N GLY A 215 -23.66 19.12 10.68
CA GLY A 215 -22.38 18.74 11.27
C GLY A 215 -22.23 17.24 11.42
N GLN A 216 -21.04 16.84 11.80
CA GLN A 216 -20.73 15.45 12.11
C GLN A 216 -20.59 15.24 13.61
N PHE A 217 -21.24 14.21 14.12
CA PHE A 217 -21.07 13.74 15.50
C PHE A 217 -20.68 12.26 15.51
N LEU A 218 -19.44 11.95 15.86
CA LEU A 218 -18.90 10.59 15.86
C LEU A 218 -19.14 9.80 14.56
N GLY A 219 -18.97 10.49 13.42
CA GLY A 219 -19.15 9.89 12.10
C GLY A 219 -20.60 9.86 11.59
N LEU A 220 -21.56 10.28 12.41
CA LEU A 220 -22.96 10.46 12.01
C LEU A 220 -23.16 11.86 11.46
N LEU A 221 -23.75 11.97 10.28
CA LEU A 221 -24.17 13.25 9.71
C LEU A 221 -25.49 13.66 10.37
N VAL A 222 -25.54 14.88 10.92
CA VAL A 222 -26.73 15.44 11.56
C VAL A 222 -27.05 16.77 10.88
N GLU A 223 -28.21 16.85 10.23
CA GLU A 223 -28.62 17.99 9.40
C GLU A 223 -28.85 19.26 10.21
N ASP A 224 -29.20 19.14 11.48
CA ASP A 224 -29.56 20.23 12.39
C ASP A 224 -28.72 20.23 13.69
N LEU A 225 -27.49 19.74 13.64
CA LEU A 225 -26.61 19.61 14.79
C LEU A 225 -26.43 20.93 15.55
N ALA A 226 -26.28 22.04 14.83
CA ALA A 226 -26.15 23.35 15.45
C ALA A 226 -27.37 23.71 16.32
N ALA A 227 -28.60 23.39 15.89
CA ALA A 227 -29.80 23.65 16.67
C ALA A 227 -29.86 22.89 17.99
N HIS A 228 -29.27 21.70 18.04
CA HIS A 228 -29.22 20.88 19.26
C HIS A 228 -28.15 21.37 20.23
N LEU A 229 -27.02 21.88 19.73
CA LEU A 229 -25.84 22.23 20.53
C LEU A 229 -25.82 23.69 20.96
N THR A 230 -26.23 24.63 20.08
CA THR A 230 -26.15 26.07 20.35
C THR A 230 -27.04 26.47 21.53
N GLY A 231 -26.51 27.35 22.39
CA GLY A 231 -27.22 27.86 23.56
C GLY A 231 -27.31 26.91 24.75
N ARG A 232 -26.74 25.69 24.64
CA ARG A 232 -26.64 24.74 25.74
C ARG A 232 -25.47 25.11 26.68
N ASN A 233 -25.41 24.46 27.84
CA ASN A 233 -24.42 24.72 28.88
C ASN A 233 -23.71 23.43 29.30
N VAL A 234 -22.58 23.57 30.00
CA VAL A 234 -21.92 22.44 30.63
C VAL A 234 -22.87 21.84 31.70
N GLY A 235 -23.00 20.53 31.71
CA GLY A 235 -23.93 19.76 32.54
C GLY A 235 -25.28 19.47 31.88
N ASP A 236 -25.56 20.05 30.70
CA ASP A 236 -26.79 19.71 29.95
C ASP A 236 -26.67 18.32 29.31
N VAL A 237 -27.82 17.65 29.23
CA VAL A 237 -27.99 16.42 28.46
C VAL A 237 -28.67 16.80 27.15
N ILE A 238 -28.00 16.51 26.05
CA ILE A 238 -28.42 16.82 24.70
C ILE A 238 -28.86 15.50 24.05
N GLU A 239 -30.12 15.47 23.61
CA GLU A 239 -30.67 14.30 22.93
C GLU A 239 -31.13 14.71 21.54
N PHE A 240 -30.75 13.90 20.55
CA PHE A 240 -31.18 14.08 19.16
C PHE A 240 -31.22 12.73 18.43
N GLU A 241 -31.96 12.72 17.33
CA GLU A 241 -32.09 11.55 16.48
C GLU A 241 -31.50 11.87 15.10
N THR A 242 -30.86 10.90 14.49
CA THR A 242 -30.36 10.99 13.11
C THR A 242 -30.54 9.64 12.42
N VAL A 243 -30.28 9.58 11.13
CA VAL A 243 -30.28 8.34 10.35
C VAL A 243 -28.84 7.97 10.02
N GLY A 244 -28.47 6.74 10.32
CA GLY A 244 -27.14 6.25 9.98
C GLY A 244 -26.92 6.26 8.47
N PRO A 245 -25.80 6.82 7.97
CA PRO A 245 -25.49 6.81 6.56
C PRO A 245 -25.43 5.37 6.00
N GLU A 246 -25.83 5.16 4.76
CA GLU A 246 -25.70 3.87 4.06
C GLU A 246 -24.23 3.39 3.97
N SER A 247 -23.30 4.33 4.00
CA SER A 247 -21.85 4.09 3.97
C SER A 247 -21.22 3.94 5.36
N PHE A 248 -22.02 3.91 6.45
CA PHE A 248 -21.46 3.79 7.80
C PHE A 248 -20.71 2.46 7.96
N GLU A 249 -19.61 2.48 8.71
CA GLU A 249 -18.74 1.31 8.88
C GLU A 249 -19.48 0.07 9.44
N ARG A 250 -20.40 0.27 10.40
CA ARG A 250 -21.17 -0.79 11.04
C ARG A 250 -22.57 -0.89 10.44
N GLU A 251 -22.91 -2.08 9.94
CA GLU A 251 -24.19 -2.34 9.24
C GLU A 251 -25.42 -2.14 10.12
N GLU A 252 -25.26 -2.34 11.43
CA GLU A 252 -26.34 -2.20 12.41
C GLU A 252 -26.94 -0.79 12.44
N ILE A 253 -26.18 0.22 11.98
CA ILE A 253 -26.60 1.63 11.92
C ILE A 253 -27.12 2.03 10.54
N ARG A 254 -26.73 1.35 9.46
CA ARG A 254 -27.04 1.78 8.08
C ARG A 254 -28.55 1.91 7.86
N GLY A 255 -28.96 3.09 7.41
CA GLY A 255 -30.37 3.39 7.13
C GLY A 255 -31.31 3.34 8.31
N LYS A 256 -30.82 3.07 9.54
CA LYS A 256 -31.67 3.01 10.75
C LYS A 256 -31.66 4.33 11.50
N LYS A 257 -32.71 4.53 12.27
CA LYS A 257 -32.74 5.63 13.24
C LYS A 257 -31.78 5.38 14.38
N VAL A 258 -30.99 6.39 14.67
CA VAL A 258 -29.98 6.40 15.74
C VAL A 258 -30.34 7.51 16.71
N SER A 259 -30.51 7.16 17.97
CA SER A 259 -30.72 8.14 19.04
C SER A 259 -29.40 8.35 19.77
N VAL A 260 -29.01 9.60 19.91
CA VAL A 260 -27.78 10.04 20.58
C VAL A 260 -28.17 10.79 21.85
N ARG A 261 -27.58 10.39 22.96
CA ARG A 261 -27.64 11.10 24.25
C ARG A 261 -26.23 11.52 24.63
N PHE A 262 -25.98 12.81 24.67
CA PHE A 262 -24.70 13.42 24.97
C PHE A 262 -24.79 14.27 26.22
N GLU A 263 -24.04 13.95 27.26
CA GLU A 263 -23.96 14.71 28.51
C GLU A 263 -22.64 15.49 28.52
N VAL A 264 -22.75 16.81 28.51
CA VAL A 264 -21.59 17.71 28.40
C VAL A 264 -20.89 17.84 29.75
N ALA A 265 -19.65 17.34 29.86
CA ALA A 265 -18.83 17.41 31.06
C ALA A 265 -17.91 18.64 31.10
N ASP A 266 -17.39 19.07 29.97
CA ASP A 266 -16.47 20.21 29.85
C ASP A 266 -16.64 20.86 28.47
N ALA A 267 -16.35 22.14 28.37
CA ALA A 267 -16.37 22.83 27.09
C ALA A 267 -15.30 23.91 27.01
N GLU A 268 -14.80 24.10 25.80
CA GLU A 268 -13.81 25.13 25.51
C GLU A 268 -14.20 25.94 24.27
N ARG A 269 -13.92 27.23 24.31
CA ARG A 269 -14.03 28.14 23.17
C ARG A 269 -12.63 28.56 22.77
N VAL A 270 -12.31 28.42 21.50
CA VAL A 270 -11.05 28.93 20.97
C VAL A 270 -11.25 30.38 20.55
N THR A 271 -10.60 31.29 21.24
CA THR A 271 -10.51 32.67 20.74
C THR A 271 -9.51 32.69 19.59
N PRO A 272 -9.97 33.03 18.35
CA PRO A 272 -9.07 33.03 17.20
C PRO A 272 -7.94 34.06 17.41
N LEU A 273 -6.75 33.72 16.95
CA LEU A 273 -5.60 34.62 17.00
C LEU A 273 -5.86 35.84 16.10
N GLU A 274 -5.50 37.04 16.53
CA GLU A 274 -5.62 38.20 15.67
C GLU A 274 -4.74 38.07 14.42
N ILE A 275 -5.20 38.57 13.27
CA ILE A 275 -4.47 38.49 12.00
C ILE A 275 -3.05 39.01 12.14
N LYS A 276 -2.85 40.11 12.89
CA LYS A 276 -1.52 40.71 13.13
C LYS A 276 -0.57 39.74 13.83
N GLU A 277 -1.06 39.07 14.87
CA GLU A 277 -0.27 38.08 15.61
C GLU A 277 0.01 36.83 14.78
N LEU A 278 -0.94 36.46 13.91
CA LEU A 278 -0.78 35.36 12.96
C LEU A 278 0.33 35.69 11.94
N VAL A 279 0.33 36.91 11.38
CA VAL A 279 1.36 37.42 10.46
C VAL A 279 2.75 37.37 11.12
N GLU A 280 2.88 37.89 12.35
CA GLU A 280 4.13 37.83 13.12
C GLU A 280 4.59 36.38 13.38
N ARG A 281 3.67 35.49 13.67
CA ARG A 281 3.96 34.05 13.93
C ARG A 281 4.50 33.33 12.68
N PHE A 282 4.06 33.73 11.50
CA PHE A 282 4.59 33.22 10.22
C PHE A 282 5.87 33.93 9.77
N GLY A 283 6.37 34.90 10.58
CA GLY A 283 7.58 35.67 10.30
C GLY A 283 7.42 36.66 9.15
N LEU A 284 6.21 37.19 8.99
CA LEU A 284 5.83 38.10 7.91
C LEU A 284 5.60 39.51 8.49
N ASP A 285 5.72 40.53 7.62
CA ASP A 285 5.53 41.93 8.01
C ASP A 285 4.09 42.42 7.76
N GLU A 286 3.38 41.83 6.77
CA GLU A 286 2.08 42.31 6.34
C GLU A 286 1.12 41.13 6.07
N GLU A 287 -0.20 41.39 6.23
CA GLU A 287 -1.28 40.45 5.91
C GLU A 287 -1.27 40.01 4.47
N SER A 288 -0.94 40.90 3.53
CA SER A 288 -0.79 40.59 2.10
C SER A 288 0.20 39.44 1.86
N GLY A 289 1.29 39.42 2.61
CA GLY A 289 2.28 38.33 2.53
C GLY A 289 1.75 36.98 3.04
N LEU A 290 0.92 36.99 4.10
CA LEU A 290 0.27 35.79 4.62
C LEU A 290 -0.74 35.25 3.58
N ARG A 291 -1.57 36.10 3.02
CA ARG A 291 -2.56 35.73 2.01
C ARG A 291 -1.91 35.15 0.76
N GLU A 292 -0.78 35.74 0.35
CA GLU A 292 -0.02 35.22 -0.80
C GLU A 292 0.61 33.86 -0.52
N GLN A 293 1.15 33.63 0.68
CA GLN A 293 1.65 32.30 1.08
C GLN A 293 0.54 31.24 1.08
N ILE A 294 -0.63 31.61 1.62
CA ILE A 294 -1.80 30.72 1.63
C ILE A 294 -2.28 30.45 0.19
N ARG A 295 -2.35 31.48 -0.65
CA ARG A 295 -2.70 31.32 -2.08
C ARG A 295 -1.76 30.33 -2.75
N LEU A 296 -0.46 30.51 -2.62
CA LEU A 296 0.54 29.60 -3.20
C LEU A 296 0.41 28.16 -2.66
N ALA A 297 0.11 28.00 -1.37
CA ALA A 297 -0.09 26.67 -0.79
C ALA A 297 -1.34 25.99 -1.36
N LEU A 298 -2.45 26.73 -1.53
CA LEU A 298 -3.68 26.23 -2.14
C LEU A 298 -3.50 25.94 -3.63
N GLU A 299 -2.77 26.78 -4.36
CA GLU A 299 -2.45 26.57 -5.78
C GLU A 299 -1.56 25.31 -5.96
N ASN A 300 -0.53 25.14 -5.14
CA ASN A 300 0.31 23.94 -5.16
C ASN A 300 -0.50 22.66 -4.87
N ARG A 301 -1.43 22.75 -3.92
CA ARG A 301 -2.32 21.64 -3.60
C ARG A 301 -3.26 21.33 -4.77
N ARG A 302 -3.89 22.36 -5.35
CA ARG A 302 -4.72 22.24 -6.55
C ARG A 302 -3.95 21.56 -7.70
N ASP A 303 -2.73 22.05 -7.99
CA ASP A 303 -1.91 21.53 -9.07
C ASP A 303 -1.53 20.06 -8.83
N ALA A 304 -1.23 19.70 -7.58
CA ALA A 304 -0.97 18.32 -7.20
C ALA A 304 -2.21 17.42 -7.35
N GLU A 305 -3.39 17.90 -6.97
CA GLU A 305 -4.66 17.18 -7.11
C GLU A 305 -5.03 17.02 -8.61
N GLN A 306 -4.91 18.09 -9.41
CA GLN A 306 -5.10 18.03 -10.87
C GLN A 306 -4.15 17.01 -11.50
N ARG A 307 -2.85 17.08 -11.16
CA ARG A 307 -1.85 16.16 -11.71
C ARG A 307 -2.12 14.71 -11.31
N SER A 308 -2.62 14.50 -10.10
CA SER A 308 -3.04 13.17 -9.63
C SER A 308 -4.22 12.63 -10.43
N ALA A 309 -5.24 13.49 -10.70
CA ALA A 309 -6.39 13.12 -11.51
C ALA A 309 -6.01 12.80 -12.97
N GLU A 310 -5.05 13.55 -13.54
CA GLU A 310 -4.52 13.28 -14.88
C GLU A 310 -3.78 11.94 -14.93
N ARG A 311 -2.91 11.65 -13.93
CA ARG A 311 -2.21 10.35 -13.85
C ARG A 311 -3.15 9.16 -13.70
N GLU A 312 -4.20 9.30 -12.89
CA GLU A 312 -5.18 8.23 -12.72
C GLU A 312 -5.86 7.87 -14.05
N GLN A 313 -6.20 8.85 -14.87
CA GLN A 313 -6.76 8.62 -16.19
C GLN A 313 -5.76 7.91 -17.13
N VAL A 314 -4.47 8.24 -17.04
CA VAL A 314 -3.42 7.52 -17.78
C VAL A 314 -3.34 6.07 -17.31
N TYR A 315 -3.41 5.80 -16.01
CA TYR A 315 -3.41 4.42 -15.49
C TYR A 315 -4.62 3.62 -15.98
N GLU A 316 -5.81 4.24 -15.96
CA GLU A 316 -7.03 3.64 -16.50
C GLU A 316 -6.90 3.32 -17.98
N TRP A 317 -6.44 4.29 -18.77
CA TRP A 317 -6.25 4.13 -20.21
C TRP A 317 -5.26 3.02 -20.53
N LEU A 318 -4.14 2.94 -19.81
CA LEU A 318 -3.15 1.89 -19.99
C LEU A 318 -3.73 0.49 -19.66
N LEU A 319 -4.49 0.38 -18.57
CA LEU A 319 -5.16 -0.87 -18.19
C LEU A 319 -6.21 -1.31 -19.21
N ASP A 320 -6.93 -0.39 -19.81
CA ASP A 320 -7.96 -0.66 -20.82
C ASP A 320 -7.33 -1.02 -22.17
N THR A 321 -6.20 -0.40 -22.53
CA THR A 321 -5.54 -0.59 -23.83
C THR A 321 -4.64 -1.82 -23.86
N ILE A 322 -3.94 -2.13 -22.74
CA ILE A 322 -2.96 -3.21 -22.70
C ILE A 322 -3.57 -4.40 -21.96
N SER A 323 -3.78 -5.52 -22.68
CA SER A 323 -4.30 -6.75 -22.09
C SER A 323 -3.24 -7.84 -22.11
N PHE A 324 -2.97 -8.45 -20.96
CA PHE A 324 -2.15 -9.64 -20.79
C PHE A 324 -2.54 -10.37 -19.51
N GLU A 325 -2.19 -11.64 -19.44
CA GLU A 325 -2.39 -12.42 -18.22
C GLU A 325 -1.25 -12.18 -17.23
N VAL A 326 -1.61 -11.98 -15.96
CA VAL A 326 -0.64 -11.85 -14.88
C VAL A 326 -0.23 -13.22 -14.33
N PRO A 327 0.96 -13.34 -13.73
CA PRO A 327 1.40 -14.57 -13.09
C PRO A 327 0.39 -15.01 -12.01
N PRO A 328 -0.20 -16.22 -12.10
CA PRO A 328 -1.28 -16.61 -11.21
C PRO A 328 -0.85 -16.76 -9.76
N LYS A 329 0.29 -17.39 -9.47
CA LYS A 329 0.78 -17.59 -8.10
C LYS A 329 1.07 -16.24 -7.40
N VAL A 330 1.68 -15.29 -8.12
CA VAL A 330 1.95 -13.94 -7.59
C VAL A 330 0.63 -13.19 -7.36
N SER A 331 -0.33 -13.32 -8.27
CA SER A 331 -1.66 -12.71 -8.14
C SER A 331 -2.42 -13.26 -6.94
N GLU A 332 -2.43 -14.58 -6.76
CA GLU A 332 -3.05 -15.25 -5.61
C GLU A 332 -2.39 -14.88 -4.29
N ALA A 333 -1.05 -14.84 -4.25
CA ALA A 333 -0.32 -14.44 -3.05
C ALA A 333 -0.62 -12.98 -2.66
N GLN A 334 -0.70 -12.06 -3.64
CA GLN A 334 -1.07 -10.68 -3.36
C GLN A 334 -2.51 -10.54 -2.89
N ALA A 335 -3.45 -11.26 -3.51
CA ALA A 335 -4.84 -11.27 -3.08
C ALA A 335 -4.98 -11.81 -1.65
N ALA A 336 -4.28 -12.90 -1.31
CA ALA A 336 -4.26 -13.46 0.03
C ALA A 336 -3.71 -12.47 1.07
N ASN A 337 -2.59 -11.78 0.75
CA ASN A 337 -2.04 -10.76 1.64
C ASN A 337 -2.99 -9.58 1.84
N MET A 338 -3.71 -9.15 0.81
CA MET A 338 -4.70 -8.08 0.91
C MET A 338 -5.88 -8.50 1.80
N VAL A 339 -6.40 -9.70 1.61
CA VAL A 339 -7.47 -10.26 2.45
C VAL A 339 -7.03 -10.33 3.92
N GLU A 340 -5.79 -10.76 4.18
CA GLU A 340 -5.26 -10.83 5.55
C GLU A 340 -5.10 -9.44 6.18
N GLN A 341 -4.64 -8.45 5.41
CA GLN A 341 -4.59 -7.06 5.87
C GLN A 341 -5.98 -6.51 6.21
N GLN A 342 -6.98 -6.77 5.35
CA GLN A 342 -8.36 -6.38 5.60
C GLN A 342 -8.93 -7.09 6.83
N ARG A 343 -8.62 -8.38 7.00
CA ARG A 343 -8.99 -9.14 8.20
C ARG A 343 -8.48 -8.47 9.48
N MET A 344 -7.18 -8.16 9.50
CA MET A 344 -6.56 -7.51 10.66
C MET A 344 -7.15 -6.12 10.93
N GLU A 345 -7.46 -5.37 9.87
CA GLU A 345 -8.10 -4.06 10.00
C GLU A 345 -9.52 -4.17 10.58
N LEU A 346 -10.34 -5.10 10.07
CA LEU A 346 -11.71 -5.34 10.57
C LEU A 346 -11.72 -5.82 12.02
N LEU A 347 -10.81 -6.73 12.38
CA LEU A 347 -10.62 -7.15 13.79
C LEU A 347 -10.18 -5.97 14.67
N GLY A 348 -9.27 -5.11 14.17
CA GLY A 348 -8.83 -3.91 14.88
C GLY A 348 -9.97 -2.88 15.10
N ARG A 349 -10.99 -2.89 14.25
CA ARG A 349 -12.22 -2.09 14.40
C ARG A 349 -13.25 -2.72 15.35
N GLY A 350 -12.96 -3.92 15.91
CA GLY A 350 -13.80 -4.58 16.90
C GLY A 350 -14.92 -5.47 16.36
N LEU A 351 -14.85 -5.86 15.05
CA LEU A 351 -15.76 -6.87 14.51
C LEU A 351 -15.36 -8.25 15.03
N ASP A 352 -16.35 -9.14 15.23
CA ASP A 352 -16.10 -10.53 15.55
C ASP A 352 -15.67 -11.35 14.31
N GLU A 353 -15.13 -12.55 14.54
CA GLU A 353 -14.60 -13.41 13.47
C GLU A 353 -15.66 -13.78 12.42
N ASP A 354 -16.91 -14.02 12.83
CA ASP A 354 -17.98 -14.39 11.91
C ASP A 354 -18.38 -13.23 10.99
N GLN A 355 -18.44 -12.01 11.53
CA GLN A 355 -18.70 -10.78 10.79
C GLN A 355 -17.55 -10.46 9.81
N VAL A 356 -16.30 -10.70 10.24
CA VAL A 356 -15.11 -10.52 9.39
C VAL A 356 -15.15 -11.50 8.22
N GLU A 357 -15.42 -12.79 8.44
CA GLU A 357 -15.50 -13.80 7.38
C GLU A 357 -16.61 -13.47 6.37
N LEU A 358 -17.77 -13.02 6.83
CA LEU A 358 -18.87 -12.62 5.94
C LEU A 358 -18.45 -11.46 5.03
N LYS A 359 -17.86 -10.40 5.59
CA LYS A 359 -17.38 -9.24 4.83
C LYS A 359 -16.29 -9.59 3.84
N LEU A 360 -15.33 -10.43 4.25
CA LEU A 360 -14.26 -10.88 3.38
C LEU A 360 -14.80 -11.73 2.21
N ALA A 361 -15.82 -12.56 2.46
CA ALA A 361 -16.45 -13.37 1.43
C ALA A 361 -17.14 -12.48 0.37
N GLU A 362 -17.83 -11.41 0.79
CA GLU A 362 -18.47 -10.45 -0.12
C GLU A 362 -17.46 -9.68 -0.97
N GLN A 363 -16.30 -9.34 -0.40
CA GLN A 363 -15.28 -8.54 -1.08
C GLN A 363 -14.25 -9.35 -1.86
N ARG A 364 -14.29 -10.68 -1.77
CA ARG A 364 -13.24 -11.55 -2.33
C ARG A 364 -13.05 -11.38 -3.84
N ALA A 365 -14.14 -11.38 -4.60
CA ALA A 365 -14.08 -11.22 -6.05
C ALA A 365 -13.56 -9.84 -6.47
N GLU A 366 -13.92 -8.79 -5.73
CA GLU A 366 -13.43 -7.43 -5.95
C GLU A 366 -11.94 -7.31 -5.61
N SER A 367 -11.51 -7.93 -4.52
CA SER A 367 -10.10 -7.99 -4.08
C SER A 367 -9.21 -8.72 -5.09
N GLU A 368 -9.66 -9.83 -5.66
CA GLU A 368 -8.93 -10.57 -6.70
C GLU A 368 -8.77 -9.75 -7.98
N ARG A 369 -9.83 -9.06 -8.42
CA ARG A 369 -9.78 -8.18 -9.58
C ARG A 369 -8.85 -7.00 -9.34
N PHE A 370 -8.98 -6.34 -8.21
CA PHE A 370 -8.14 -5.20 -7.83
C PHE A 370 -6.65 -5.60 -7.76
N SER A 371 -6.34 -6.75 -7.16
CA SER A 371 -4.98 -7.29 -7.12
C SER A 371 -4.42 -7.55 -8.51
N ARG A 372 -5.24 -8.10 -9.40
CA ARG A 372 -4.86 -8.37 -10.79
C ARG A 372 -4.59 -7.08 -11.57
N ASP A 373 -5.48 -6.09 -11.47
CA ASP A 373 -5.30 -4.80 -12.14
C ASP A 373 -4.09 -4.03 -11.58
N ARG A 374 -3.86 -4.09 -10.27
CA ARG A 374 -2.67 -3.50 -9.63
C ARG A 374 -1.38 -4.16 -10.13
N LEU A 375 -1.34 -5.47 -10.27
CA LEU A 375 -0.19 -6.18 -10.85
C LEU A 375 0.01 -5.81 -12.32
N ARG A 376 -1.07 -5.78 -13.11
CA ARG A 376 -0.99 -5.35 -14.51
C ARG A 376 -0.39 -3.96 -14.62
N LEU A 377 -0.91 -3.01 -13.84
CA LEU A 377 -0.40 -1.63 -13.82
C LEU A 377 1.07 -1.58 -13.40
N MET A 378 1.48 -2.35 -12.40
CA MET A 378 2.88 -2.42 -11.97
C MET A 378 3.80 -2.84 -13.13
N PHE A 379 3.45 -3.89 -13.89
CA PHE A 379 4.24 -4.33 -15.02
C PHE A 379 4.26 -3.31 -16.16
N ILE A 380 3.10 -2.74 -16.48
CA ILE A 380 2.97 -1.71 -17.50
C ILE A 380 3.87 -0.51 -17.15
N MET A 381 3.73 0.02 -15.93
CA MET A 381 4.47 1.20 -15.50
C MET A 381 5.97 0.93 -15.38
N ALA A 382 6.41 -0.27 -15.01
CA ALA A 382 7.81 -0.66 -15.04
C ALA A 382 8.39 -0.63 -16.48
N LYS A 383 7.58 -1.03 -17.48
CA LYS A 383 7.99 -0.97 -18.89
C LYS A 383 7.95 0.47 -19.43
N VAL A 384 6.96 1.27 -19.07
CA VAL A 384 6.87 2.70 -19.38
C VAL A 384 8.05 3.47 -18.78
N ALA A 385 8.39 3.21 -17.52
CA ALA A 385 9.53 3.84 -16.84
C ALA A 385 10.86 3.53 -17.56
N ARG A 386 11.04 2.29 -18.02
CA ARG A 386 12.20 1.92 -18.84
C ARG A 386 12.19 2.61 -20.20
N HIS A 387 11.03 2.71 -20.85
CA HIS A 387 10.89 3.39 -22.14
C HIS A 387 11.30 4.87 -22.08
N PHE A 388 10.94 5.56 -20.99
CA PHE A 388 11.30 6.96 -20.75
C PHE A 388 12.61 7.16 -19.96
N GLU A 389 13.35 6.09 -19.66
CA GLU A 389 14.59 6.12 -18.89
C GLU A 389 14.44 6.88 -17.56
N VAL A 390 13.33 6.62 -16.85
CA VAL A 390 13.00 7.31 -15.59
C VAL A 390 13.87 6.82 -14.44
N GLU A 391 14.70 7.71 -13.93
CA GLU A 391 15.51 7.48 -12.72
C GLU A 391 14.89 8.15 -11.49
N VAL A 392 15.12 7.57 -10.33
CA VAL A 392 14.69 8.10 -9.03
C VAL A 392 15.92 8.40 -8.19
N SER A 393 16.04 9.65 -7.77
CA SER A 393 17.14 10.11 -6.93
C SER A 393 16.87 9.86 -5.43
N GLU A 394 17.93 9.78 -4.64
CA GLU A 394 17.85 9.73 -3.16
C GLU A 394 17.14 10.96 -2.58
N ALA A 395 17.24 12.12 -3.22
CA ALA A 395 16.55 13.34 -2.79
C ALA A 395 15.03 13.20 -2.90
N GLU A 396 14.53 12.58 -3.97
CA GLU A 396 13.09 12.32 -4.16
C GLU A 396 12.57 11.29 -3.14
N ILE A 397 13.34 10.24 -2.88
CA ILE A 397 13.00 9.26 -1.84
C ILE A 397 12.93 9.94 -0.47
N ASN A 398 13.90 10.80 -0.13
CA ASN A 398 13.90 11.52 1.14
C ASN A 398 12.74 12.52 1.23
N GLY A 399 12.39 13.19 0.13
CA GLY A 399 11.20 14.05 0.04
C GLY A 399 9.92 13.28 0.36
N ARG A 400 9.74 12.11 -0.25
CA ARG A 400 8.57 11.26 0.01
C ARG A 400 8.51 10.74 1.44
N ILE A 401 9.66 10.38 2.01
CA ILE A 401 9.76 9.98 3.43
C ILE A 401 9.36 11.15 4.35
N ALA A 402 9.78 12.37 4.04
CA ALA A 402 9.42 13.56 4.82
C ALA A 402 7.90 13.85 4.75
N GLU A 403 7.25 13.67 3.60
CA GLU A 403 5.79 13.77 3.46
C GLU A 403 5.06 12.74 4.34
N ILE A 404 5.48 11.46 4.29
CA ILE A 404 4.92 10.39 5.13
C ILE A 404 5.10 10.72 6.61
N ALA A 405 6.29 11.16 7.02
CA ALA A 405 6.62 11.52 8.38
C ALA A 405 5.75 12.67 8.91
N THR A 406 5.53 13.67 8.07
CA THR A 406 4.66 14.81 8.39
C THR A 406 3.21 14.36 8.58
N ALA A 407 2.70 13.50 7.70
CA ALA A 407 1.34 12.96 7.80
C ALA A 407 1.15 12.10 9.06
N GLN A 408 2.14 11.32 9.44
CA GLN A 408 2.12 10.46 10.62
C GLN A 408 2.54 11.16 11.92
N ARG A 409 3.02 12.41 11.84
CA ARG A 409 3.55 13.20 12.97
C ARG A 409 4.72 12.52 13.69
N VAL A 410 5.59 11.85 12.92
CA VAL A 410 6.82 11.21 13.40
C VAL A 410 8.04 11.82 12.72
N ARG A 411 9.24 11.43 13.14
CA ARG A 411 10.47 11.95 12.55
C ARG A 411 10.80 11.22 11.23
N PRO A 412 11.31 11.92 10.21
CA PRO A 412 11.69 11.28 8.94
C PRO A 412 12.67 10.11 9.09
N GLU A 413 13.59 10.22 10.07
CA GLU A 413 14.58 9.16 10.34
C GLU A 413 13.92 7.86 10.84
N GLU A 414 12.84 7.98 11.64
CA GLU A 414 12.09 6.84 12.16
C GLU A 414 11.36 6.12 11.03
N VAL A 415 10.69 6.88 10.15
CA VAL A 415 10.03 6.34 8.95
C VAL A 415 11.05 5.65 8.03
N ARG A 416 12.20 6.30 7.80
CA ARG A 416 13.26 5.71 6.96
C ARG A 416 13.79 4.39 7.54
N ALA A 417 14.03 4.37 8.85
CA ALA A 417 14.52 3.16 9.53
C ALA A 417 13.51 2.01 9.43
N GLU A 418 12.23 2.30 9.62
CA GLU A 418 11.14 1.32 9.49
C GLU A 418 11.03 0.77 8.06
N LEU A 419 11.00 1.67 7.05
CA LEU A 419 10.94 1.29 5.64
C LEU A 419 12.16 0.48 5.19
N THR A 420 13.35 0.80 5.73
CA THR A 420 14.57 0.04 5.44
C THR A 420 14.53 -1.33 6.10
N LYS A 421 14.09 -1.42 7.37
CA LYS A 421 13.99 -2.67 8.12
C LYS A 421 12.97 -3.62 7.51
N SER A 422 11.84 -3.10 7.04
CA SER A 422 10.78 -3.87 6.36
C SER A 422 11.07 -4.14 4.88
N GLY A 423 12.14 -3.60 4.30
CA GLY A 423 12.44 -3.69 2.86
C GLY A 423 11.55 -2.84 1.95
N ARG A 424 10.60 -2.08 2.51
CA ARG A 424 9.60 -1.29 1.78
C ARG A 424 10.15 -0.01 1.14
N ILE A 425 11.40 0.34 1.39
CA ILE A 425 12.02 1.51 0.74
C ILE A 425 12.05 1.38 -0.79
N ARG A 426 12.12 0.14 -1.30
CA ARG A 426 12.03 -0.13 -2.75
C ARG A 426 10.64 0.16 -3.30
N GLU A 427 9.60 -0.11 -2.54
CA GLU A 427 8.22 0.22 -2.93
C GLU A 427 8.02 1.73 -3.05
N VAL A 428 8.61 2.50 -2.13
CA VAL A 428 8.60 3.97 -2.20
C VAL A 428 9.30 4.46 -3.48
N ALA A 429 10.49 3.94 -3.79
CA ALA A 429 11.20 4.27 -5.01
C ALA A 429 10.40 3.90 -6.27
N MET A 430 9.78 2.72 -6.29
CA MET A 430 8.92 2.28 -7.41
C MET A 430 7.70 3.19 -7.56
N SER A 431 7.05 3.60 -6.47
CA SER A 431 5.89 4.50 -6.55
C SER A 431 6.24 5.88 -7.13
N ILE A 432 7.41 6.42 -6.76
CA ILE A 432 7.95 7.65 -7.35
C ILE A 432 8.23 7.46 -8.85
N GLN A 433 8.88 6.35 -9.20
CA GLN A 433 9.19 6.04 -10.59
C GLN A 433 7.94 5.93 -11.46
N GLN A 434 6.90 5.25 -10.96
CA GLN A 434 5.61 5.11 -11.64
C GLN A 434 4.92 6.46 -11.82
N ALA A 435 4.89 7.31 -10.80
CA ALA A 435 4.32 8.64 -10.90
C ALA A 435 5.05 9.51 -11.94
N LYS A 436 6.39 9.52 -11.92
CA LYS A 436 7.21 10.23 -12.90
C LYS A 436 7.02 9.70 -14.32
N ALA A 437 6.89 8.39 -14.49
CA ALA A 437 6.63 7.77 -15.79
C ALA A 437 5.24 8.15 -16.33
N ALA A 438 4.22 8.19 -15.48
CA ALA A 438 2.89 8.68 -15.83
C ALA A 438 2.92 10.17 -16.19
N ASP A 439 3.67 10.98 -15.45
CA ASP A 439 3.85 12.40 -15.73
C ASP A 439 4.45 12.64 -17.13
N ARG A 440 5.38 11.78 -17.59
CA ARG A 440 5.90 11.86 -18.97
C ARG A 440 4.81 11.65 -20.03
N ILE A 441 3.85 10.75 -19.77
CA ILE A 441 2.70 10.54 -20.66
C ILE A 441 1.77 11.75 -20.61
N VAL A 442 1.46 12.26 -19.41
CA VAL A 442 0.60 13.44 -19.25
C VAL A 442 1.20 14.67 -19.94
N ASP A 443 2.53 14.84 -19.91
CA ASP A 443 3.21 15.97 -20.57
C ASP A 443 3.01 15.99 -22.10
N THR A 444 2.75 14.83 -22.70
CA THR A 444 2.49 14.68 -24.15
C THR A 444 1.03 14.36 -24.47
N ALA A 445 0.17 14.34 -23.45
CA ALA A 445 -1.24 14.00 -23.57
C ALA A 445 -2.05 15.06 -24.34
N LYS A 446 -3.16 14.62 -24.91
CA LYS A 446 -4.18 15.52 -25.45
C LYS A 446 -5.13 15.94 -24.32
N VAL A 447 -4.81 17.06 -23.68
CA VAL A 447 -5.55 17.57 -22.53
C VAL A 447 -6.81 18.30 -22.98
N THR A 448 -7.95 17.96 -22.34
CA THR A 448 -9.22 18.68 -22.44
C THR A 448 -9.57 19.22 -21.05
N GLU A 449 -9.84 20.53 -20.97
CA GLU A 449 -10.24 21.15 -19.70
C GLU A 449 -11.75 20.97 -19.43
N MET A 450 -12.09 20.72 -18.19
CA MET A 450 -13.49 20.53 -17.73
C MET A 450 -13.69 21.19 -16.36
N PRO A 451 -14.84 21.86 -16.11
CA PRO A 451 -15.17 22.38 -14.78
C PRO A 451 -15.13 21.28 -13.71
N ALA A 452 -14.71 21.63 -12.49
CA ALA A 452 -14.56 20.68 -11.39
C ALA A 452 -15.87 19.97 -11.03
N ASP A 453 -17.01 20.67 -11.07
CA ASP A 453 -18.32 20.08 -10.77
C ASP A 453 -18.71 19.01 -11.79
N ASP A 454 -18.53 19.30 -13.08
CA ASP A 454 -18.80 18.34 -14.17
C ASP A 454 -17.85 17.14 -14.08
N TRP A 455 -16.60 17.39 -13.68
CA TRP A 455 -15.62 16.34 -13.45
C TRP A 455 -16.03 15.40 -12.30
N ASN A 456 -16.49 15.94 -11.17
CA ASN A 456 -16.94 15.15 -10.02
C ASN A 456 -18.11 14.24 -10.40
N VAL A 457 -19.10 14.77 -11.13
CA VAL A 457 -20.22 13.97 -11.66
C VAL A 457 -19.71 12.84 -12.57
N GLN A 458 -18.78 13.15 -13.47
CA GLN A 458 -18.21 12.15 -14.37
C GLN A 458 -17.43 11.06 -13.62
N VAL A 459 -16.70 11.41 -12.55
CA VAL A 459 -16.00 10.43 -11.69
C VAL A 459 -17.00 9.51 -10.98
N GLU A 460 -18.08 10.06 -10.43
CA GLU A 460 -19.13 9.28 -9.78
C GLU A 460 -19.81 8.30 -10.75
N GLU A 461 -20.14 8.75 -11.97
CA GLU A 461 -20.70 7.89 -13.02
C GLU A 461 -19.74 6.76 -13.41
N ARG A 462 -18.45 7.06 -13.60
CA ARG A 462 -17.42 6.03 -13.89
C ARG A 462 -17.31 5.01 -12.77
N LEU A 463 -17.30 5.44 -11.52
CA LEU A 463 -17.27 4.55 -10.35
C LEU A 463 -18.51 3.65 -10.28
N ALA A 464 -19.69 4.22 -10.55
CA ALA A 464 -20.96 3.46 -10.60
C ALA A 464 -20.95 2.42 -11.73
N ASP A 465 -20.47 2.79 -12.91
CA ASP A 465 -20.36 1.86 -14.05
C ASP A 465 -19.33 0.73 -13.82
N ARG A 466 -18.22 1.04 -13.15
CA ARG A 466 -17.24 0.02 -12.74
C ARG A 466 -17.85 -0.97 -11.75
N LYS A 467 -18.59 -0.50 -10.75
CA LYS A 467 -19.31 -1.36 -9.80
C LYS A 467 -20.33 -2.26 -10.51
N LYS A 468 -21.12 -1.72 -11.47
CA LYS A 468 -22.07 -2.50 -12.26
C LYS A 468 -21.38 -3.57 -13.12
N LYS A 469 -20.27 -3.22 -13.79
CA LYS A 469 -19.47 -4.18 -14.60
C LYS A 469 -18.84 -5.26 -13.72
N ALA A 470 -18.41 -4.92 -12.50
CA ALA A 470 -17.90 -5.89 -11.55
C ALA A 470 -18.97 -6.88 -11.09
N ALA A 471 -20.17 -6.38 -10.75
CA ALA A 471 -21.31 -7.22 -10.36
C ALA A 471 -21.85 -8.11 -11.50
N ALA A 472 -21.69 -7.70 -12.76
CA ALA A 472 -22.12 -8.50 -13.91
C ALA A 472 -21.10 -9.58 -14.34
N ALA A 473 -19.88 -9.52 -13.84
CA ALA A 473 -18.79 -10.45 -14.14
C ALA A 473 -18.56 -11.51 -13.04
N SER A 474 -19.26 -11.37 -11.91
CA SER A 474 -19.33 -12.33 -10.78
C SER A 474 -20.53 -13.25 -10.96
#